data_caddcc4b54c6e269210de4d0a4a1cebc
#
_entry.id   caddcc4b54c6e269210de4d0a4a1cebc
#
_cell.length_a   1.000
_cell.length_b   1.000
_cell.length_c   1.000
_cell.angle_alpha   90.00
_cell.angle_beta   90.00
_cell.angle_gamma   90.00
#
_symmetry.space_group_name_H-M   'P 1'
#
loop_
_entity.id
_entity.type
_entity.pdbx_description
1 polymer ?
#
loop_
_entity_poly.entity_id
_entity_poly.type
_entity_poly.pdbx_seq_one_letter_code
_entity_poly.pdbx_strand_id
1 'polypeptide(L)'
;MEKKIVKEEVDTEEIKNYSFMIQKLMSAILSKGGVSKEEKGQVMDKLNEDIVGRPFKVAVIGQSGVGKSSTLNAVFGLNLPTSDIEEGTTEIIEKVFPMRDGFNLSIYDMPGLLQNRKKDGLYEDMYKEILPQCDVIVYIIKANSRNIGDDCRILKDIVLPICNASAIKENLIIAVNKVDTIGQTVAPEDPELSWDPFDNKPSEKLWECILKKRIDIYEKLISENLVLINDKDALKPEQVVFYSAIYEYNIGEV
;
A
#
# COMPACT_ATOMS: atom_id res chain seq x y z
N MET A 1 -6.77 -8.47 -27.25
CA MET A 1 -7.67 -7.65 -26.39
C MET A 1 -6.93 -6.36 -26.12
N GLU A 2 -7.49 -5.22 -26.49
CA GLU A 2 -6.90 -3.94 -26.14
C GLU A 2 -6.88 -3.77 -24.62
N LYS A 3 -5.72 -3.44 -24.08
CA LYS A 3 -5.56 -3.10 -22.66
C LYS A 3 -6.29 -1.78 -22.44
N LYS A 4 -7.29 -1.79 -21.57
CA LYS A 4 -8.09 -0.60 -21.29
C LYS A 4 -7.69 0.00 -19.95
N ILE A 5 -7.12 1.20 -19.99
CA ILE A 5 -6.96 2.05 -18.83
C ILE A 5 -8.21 2.92 -18.74
N VAL A 6 -8.98 2.74 -17.68
CA VAL A 6 -10.14 3.58 -17.38
C VAL A 6 -9.67 4.78 -16.58
N LYS A 7 -9.90 5.99 -17.10
CA LYS A 7 -9.59 7.24 -16.38
C LYS A 7 -10.86 7.79 -15.75
N GLU A 8 -10.82 8.01 -14.46
CA GLU A 8 -11.88 8.67 -13.71
C GLU A 8 -11.36 9.99 -13.14
N GLU A 9 -12.03 11.11 -13.43
CA GLU A 9 -11.77 12.41 -12.81
C GLU A 9 -12.62 12.55 -11.54
N VAL A 10 -12.02 12.99 -10.45
CA VAL A 10 -12.69 13.15 -9.15
C VAL A 10 -13.02 14.63 -8.94
N ASP A 11 -14.21 14.92 -8.36
CA ASP A 11 -14.74 16.27 -8.20
C ASP A 11 -13.95 17.10 -7.18
N THR A 12 -13.88 18.42 -7.45
CA THR A 12 -12.98 19.37 -6.78
C THR A 12 -13.31 19.71 -5.32
N GLU A 13 -14.49 19.38 -4.80
CA GLU A 13 -14.83 19.64 -3.38
C GLU A 13 -14.16 18.66 -2.40
N GLU A 14 -13.87 17.46 -2.82
CA GLU A 14 -13.15 16.45 -2.01
C GLU A 14 -11.66 16.79 -1.83
N ILE A 15 -11.11 17.65 -2.67
CA ILE A 15 -9.68 17.96 -2.80
C ILE A 15 -9.10 18.74 -1.60
N LYS A 16 -9.91 19.41 -0.81
CA LYS A 16 -9.42 20.31 0.27
C LYS A 16 -8.63 19.60 1.38
N ASN A 17 -8.83 18.31 1.57
CA ASN A 17 -8.12 17.50 2.57
C ASN A 17 -6.81 16.89 2.07
N TYR A 18 -6.58 16.83 0.76
CA TYR A 18 -5.49 16.06 0.15
C TYR A 18 -4.10 16.68 0.30
N SER A 19 -3.98 18.00 0.24
CA SER A 19 -2.69 18.69 0.41
C SER A 19 -2.05 18.39 1.78
N PHE A 20 -2.88 18.29 2.82
CA PHE A 20 -2.43 17.91 4.16
C PHE A 20 -1.99 16.44 4.22
N MET A 21 -2.64 15.56 3.48
CA MET A 21 -2.36 14.14 3.49
C MET A 21 -1.14 13.77 2.66
N ILE A 22 -0.90 14.42 1.53
CA ILE A 22 0.37 14.26 0.79
C ILE A 22 1.54 14.76 1.63
N GLN A 23 1.40 15.89 2.33
CA GLN A 23 2.41 16.33 3.30
C GLN A 23 2.62 15.29 4.41
N LYS A 24 1.56 14.62 4.87
CA LYS A 24 1.64 13.52 5.85
C LYS A 24 2.32 12.28 5.26
N LEU A 25 1.94 11.85 4.04
CA LEU A 25 2.54 10.73 3.34
C LEU A 25 4.03 10.99 3.07
N MET A 26 4.36 12.15 2.54
CA MET A 26 5.73 12.59 2.28
C MET A 26 6.52 12.75 3.59
N SER A 27 5.91 13.30 4.63
CA SER A 27 6.51 13.39 5.96
C SER A 27 6.76 12.01 6.57
N ALA A 28 5.88 11.04 6.37
CA ALA A 28 6.06 9.67 6.84
C ALA A 28 7.18 8.96 6.07
N ILE A 29 7.23 9.09 4.75
CA ILE A 29 8.31 8.55 3.91
C ILE A 29 9.66 9.15 4.31
N LEU A 30 9.71 10.46 4.55
CA LEU A 30 10.93 11.18 4.93
C LEU A 30 11.30 11.05 6.42
N SER A 31 10.34 10.71 7.31
CA SER A 31 10.62 10.60 8.75
C SER A 31 11.41 9.36 9.14
N LYS A 32 11.39 8.32 8.32
CA LYS A 32 12.04 7.04 8.58
C LYS A 32 13.55 7.01 8.35
N GLY A 33 14.12 8.03 7.68
CA GLY A 33 15.53 8.04 7.26
C GLY A 33 16.52 8.79 8.16
N GLY A 34 16.12 9.26 9.34
CA GLY A 34 17.03 10.10 10.16
C GLY A 34 17.38 11.45 9.52
N VAL A 35 16.59 11.86 8.52
CA VAL A 35 16.79 13.07 7.71
C VAL A 35 16.44 14.31 8.53
N SER A 36 17.33 15.30 8.56
CA SER A 36 17.12 16.57 9.25
C SER A 36 15.95 17.39 8.66
N LYS A 37 15.46 18.37 9.42
CA LYS A 37 14.35 19.23 8.96
C LYS A 37 14.72 20.06 7.72
N GLU A 38 16.00 20.42 7.58
CA GLU A 38 16.52 21.13 6.41
C GLU A 38 16.61 20.25 5.17
N GLU A 39 17.11 19.02 5.33
CA GLU A 39 17.16 18.04 4.25
C GLU A 39 15.75 17.65 3.77
N LYS A 40 14.77 17.57 4.69
CA LYS A 40 13.35 17.38 4.35
C LYS A 40 12.82 18.52 3.48
N GLY A 41 13.17 19.77 3.81
CA GLY A 41 12.81 20.93 3.00
C GLY A 41 13.40 20.85 1.59
N GLN A 42 14.67 20.56 1.48
CA GLN A 42 15.38 20.44 0.19
C GLN A 42 14.84 19.28 -0.67
N VAL A 43 14.49 18.14 -0.04
CA VAL A 43 13.86 17.01 -0.75
C VAL A 43 12.46 17.39 -1.22
N MET A 44 11.68 18.10 -0.41
CA MET A 44 10.35 18.59 -0.80
C MET A 44 10.42 19.60 -1.94
N ASP A 45 11.37 20.54 -1.90
CA ASP A 45 11.58 21.52 -2.97
C ASP A 45 12.00 20.84 -4.26
N LYS A 46 12.92 19.87 -4.19
CA LYS A 46 13.38 19.09 -5.34
C LYS A 46 12.28 18.19 -5.90
N LEU A 47 11.47 17.56 -5.05
CA LEU A 47 10.29 16.81 -5.48
C LEU A 47 9.26 17.72 -6.15
N ASN A 48 9.04 18.92 -5.62
CA ASN A 48 8.17 19.90 -6.26
C ASN A 48 8.70 20.33 -7.63
N GLU A 49 10.01 20.51 -7.79
CA GLU A 49 10.64 20.83 -9.08
C GLU A 49 10.55 19.65 -10.08
N ASP A 50 10.80 18.43 -9.63
CA ASP A 50 10.76 17.22 -10.47
C ASP A 50 9.34 16.80 -10.87
N ILE A 51 8.34 17.18 -10.07
CA ILE A 51 6.92 16.82 -10.26
C ILE A 51 6.16 17.93 -11.02
N VAL A 52 6.73 19.14 -11.16
CA VAL A 52 6.12 20.20 -11.97
C VAL A 52 5.96 19.73 -13.42
N GLY A 53 4.72 19.49 -13.81
CA GLY A 53 4.35 19.10 -15.18
C GLY A 53 4.01 17.64 -15.42
N ARG A 54 4.17 16.74 -14.41
CA ARG A 54 3.66 15.36 -14.48
C ARG A 54 2.91 14.97 -13.21
N PRO A 55 1.92 14.06 -13.30
CA PRO A 55 1.26 13.56 -12.11
C PRO A 55 2.20 12.71 -11.26
N PHE A 56 2.05 12.79 -9.93
CA PHE A 56 2.65 11.83 -8.99
C PHE A 56 1.85 10.52 -9.05
N LYS A 57 2.53 9.43 -9.33
CA LYS A 57 1.88 8.16 -9.66
C LYS A 57 2.04 7.15 -8.52
N VAL A 58 0.93 6.64 -8.02
CA VAL A 58 0.88 5.62 -6.97
C VAL A 58 0.19 4.37 -7.51
N ALA A 59 0.85 3.22 -7.46
CA ALA A 59 0.23 1.93 -7.73
C ALA A 59 -0.17 1.24 -6.43
N VAL A 60 -1.41 0.76 -6.34
CA VAL A 60 -1.90 -0.05 -5.22
C VAL A 60 -2.20 -1.46 -5.72
N ILE A 61 -1.48 -2.43 -5.20
CA ILE A 61 -1.51 -3.83 -5.62
C ILE A 61 -1.72 -4.75 -4.42
N GLY A 62 -2.16 -5.97 -4.67
CA GLY A 62 -2.46 -6.99 -3.66
C GLY A 62 -3.64 -7.86 -4.08
N GLN A 63 -3.87 -8.95 -3.34
CA GLN A 63 -4.94 -9.90 -3.63
C GLN A 63 -6.33 -9.25 -3.44
N SER A 64 -7.41 -9.96 -3.85
CA SER A 64 -8.78 -9.51 -3.57
C SER A 64 -9.07 -9.54 -2.06
N GLY A 65 -9.88 -8.60 -1.57
CA GLY A 65 -10.31 -8.55 -0.17
C GLY A 65 -9.22 -8.13 0.83
N VAL A 66 -8.01 -7.73 0.38
CA VAL A 66 -6.96 -7.21 1.29
C VAL A 66 -7.25 -5.79 1.78
N GLY A 67 -8.19 -5.09 1.15
CA GLY A 67 -8.60 -3.74 1.52
C GLY A 67 -7.92 -2.64 0.71
N LYS A 68 -7.65 -2.84 -0.59
CA LYS A 68 -7.08 -1.80 -1.48
C LYS A 68 -7.91 -0.53 -1.48
N SER A 69 -9.21 -0.62 -1.80
CA SER A 69 -10.11 0.54 -1.79
C SER A 69 -10.25 1.17 -0.41
N SER A 70 -10.33 0.37 0.66
CA SER A 70 -10.37 0.90 2.02
C SER A 70 -9.09 1.66 2.39
N THR A 71 -7.92 1.17 1.95
CA THR A 71 -6.65 1.85 2.13
C THR A 71 -6.61 3.17 1.37
N LEU A 72 -7.02 3.17 0.11
CA LEU A 72 -7.11 4.38 -0.69
C LEU A 72 -8.07 5.41 -0.06
N ASN A 73 -9.22 4.95 0.43
CA ASN A 73 -10.16 5.81 1.15
C ASN A 73 -9.53 6.42 2.41
N ALA A 74 -8.85 5.60 3.22
CA ALA A 74 -8.25 6.05 4.46
C ALA A 74 -7.02 6.96 4.24
N VAL A 75 -6.17 6.65 3.25
CA VAL A 75 -4.95 7.44 2.96
C VAL A 75 -5.30 8.74 2.26
N PHE A 76 -6.21 8.70 1.29
CA PHE A 76 -6.50 9.84 0.40
C PHE A 76 -7.89 10.45 0.62
N GLY A 77 -8.67 9.99 1.62
CA GLY A 77 -10.03 10.48 1.90
C GLY A 77 -11.01 10.22 0.75
N LEU A 78 -10.79 9.18 -0.04
CA LEU A 78 -11.62 8.84 -1.18
C LEU A 78 -12.93 8.16 -0.74
N ASN A 79 -13.89 8.11 -1.63
CA ASN A 79 -15.19 7.45 -1.40
C ASN A 79 -15.37 6.28 -2.37
N LEU A 80 -14.33 5.43 -2.49
CA LEU A 80 -14.36 4.27 -3.35
C LEU A 80 -15.28 3.18 -2.79
N PRO A 81 -16.02 2.44 -3.63
CA PRO A 81 -16.77 1.26 -3.18
C PRO A 81 -15.84 0.25 -2.51
N THR A 82 -16.22 -0.23 -1.33
CA THR A 82 -15.43 -1.17 -0.52
C THR A 82 -16.09 -2.53 -0.40
N SER A 83 -16.88 -2.99 -1.40
CA SER A 83 -17.56 -4.27 -1.34
C SER A 83 -16.57 -5.44 -1.48
N ASP A 84 -16.57 -6.35 -0.52
CA ASP A 84 -15.84 -7.64 -0.60
C ASP A 84 -16.45 -8.61 -1.65
N ILE A 85 -17.53 -8.21 -2.35
CA ILE A 85 -18.37 -9.09 -3.20
C ILE A 85 -18.14 -8.83 -4.70
N GLU A 86 -17.51 -7.73 -5.08
CA GLU A 86 -17.22 -7.49 -6.49
C GLU A 86 -16.11 -8.42 -6.98
N GLU A 87 -16.34 -9.05 -8.12
CA GLU A 87 -15.28 -9.72 -8.88
C GLU A 87 -14.10 -8.78 -8.99
N GLY A 88 -12.93 -9.23 -8.52
CA GLY A 88 -11.73 -8.39 -8.40
C GLY A 88 -11.48 -7.61 -9.69
N THR A 89 -10.92 -6.42 -9.56
CA THR A 89 -10.56 -5.53 -10.66
C THR A 89 -9.90 -6.32 -11.80
N THR A 90 -10.49 -6.29 -12.98
CA THR A 90 -10.00 -7.01 -14.17
C THR A 90 -9.27 -6.08 -15.15
N GLU A 91 -9.34 -4.78 -14.93
CA GLU A 91 -8.74 -3.72 -15.73
C GLU A 91 -7.92 -2.80 -14.81
N ILE A 92 -6.97 -2.07 -15.36
CA ILE A 92 -6.25 -1.03 -14.62
C ILE A 92 -7.17 0.19 -14.54
N ILE A 93 -7.45 0.66 -13.34
CA ILE A 93 -8.22 1.89 -13.11
C ILE A 93 -7.23 2.98 -12.68
N GLU A 94 -7.05 3.99 -13.53
CA GLU A 94 -6.32 5.21 -13.17
C GLU A 94 -7.31 6.27 -12.69
N LYS A 95 -7.17 6.69 -11.42
CA LYS A 95 -7.91 7.81 -10.86
C LYS A 95 -7.00 9.01 -10.74
N VAL A 96 -7.38 10.11 -11.38
CA VAL A 96 -6.59 11.35 -11.38
C VAL A 96 -7.26 12.37 -10.46
N PHE A 97 -6.48 12.83 -9.49
CA PHE A 97 -6.89 13.83 -8.50
C PHE A 97 -6.10 15.11 -8.78
N PRO A 98 -6.77 16.18 -9.23
CA PRO A 98 -6.12 17.48 -9.33
C PRO A 98 -5.82 17.99 -7.91
N MET A 99 -4.57 18.36 -7.69
CA MET A 99 -4.07 18.87 -6.43
C MET A 99 -3.82 20.38 -6.53
N ARG A 100 -3.49 21.04 -5.40
CA ARG A 100 -3.13 22.45 -5.42
C ARG A 100 -1.88 22.71 -6.25
N ASP A 101 -1.73 23.92 -6.76
CA ASP A 101 -0.56 24.39 -7.50
C ASP A 101 -0.28 23.67 -8.84
N GLY A 102 -1.33 23.10 -9.47
CA GLY A 102 -1.21 22.40 -10.75
C GLY A 102 -0.61 21.00 -10.67
N PHE A 103 -0.43 20.50 -9.47
CA PHE A 103 0.00 19.14 -9.21
C PHE A 103 -1.17 18.15 -9.36
N ASN A 104 -0.94 17.00 -9.97
CA ASN A 104 -1.91 15.93 -10.10
C ASN A 104 -1.40 14.65 -9.43
N LEU A 105 -2.28 13.96 -8.72
CA LEU A 105 -2.03 12.63 -8.19
C LEU A 105 -2.75 11.60 -9.05
N SER A 106 -2.03 10.65 -9.64
CA SER A 106 -2.61 9.50 -10.34
C SER A 106 -2.48 8.25 -9.48
N ILE A 107 -3.60 7.62 -9.17
CA ILE A 107 -3.65 6.37 -8.43
C ILE A 107 -4.05 5.25 -9.40
N TYR A 108 -3.24 4.20 -9.46
CA TYR A 108 -3.52 3.00 -10.23
C TYR A 108 -4.02 1.89 -9.31
N ASP A 109 -5.31 1.54 -9.43
CA ASP A 109 -5.84 0.31 -8.83
C ASP A 109 -5.60 -0.84 -9.81
N MET A 110 -4.77 -1.78 -9.38
CA MET A 110 -4.29 -2.87 -10.21
C MET A 110 -5.07 -4.16 -9.96
N PRO A 111 -5.32 -4.99 -11.00
CA PRO A 111 -5.95 -6.29 -10.82
C PRO A 111 -5.11 -7.20 -9.92
N GLY A 112 -5.79 -7.97 -9.05
CA GLY A 112 -5.12 -8.93 -8.16
C GLY A 112 -4.61 -10.16 -8.92
N LEU A 113 -3.36 -10.54 -8.68
CA LEU A 113 -2.75 -11.77 -9.20
C LEU A 113 -3.25 -13.02 -8.47
N LEU A 114 -3.11 -14.18 -9.10
CA LEU A 114 -3.49 -15.50 -8.61
C LEU A 114 -5.00 -15.77 -8.43
N GLN A 115 -5.86 -14.86 -8.84
CA GLN A 115 -7.31 -15.08 -8.80
C GLN A 115 -7.80 -15.94 -9.96
N ASN A 116 -7.15 -15.83 -11.11
CA ASN A 116 -7.52 -16.58 -12.31
C ASN A 116 -6.28 -16.92 -13.13
N ARG A 117 -5.77 -18.14 -13.02
CA ARG A 117 -4.57 -18.62 -13.71
C ARG A 117 -4.54 -18.35 -15.23
N LYS A 118 -5.71 -18.25 -15.87
CA LYS A 118 -5.79 -17.95 -17.30
C LYS A 118 -5.53 -16.47 -17.64
N LYS A 119 -5.67 -15.57 -16.63
CA LYS A 119 -5.48 -14.13 -16.77
C LYS A 119 -4.17 -13.65 -16.14
N ASP A 120 -3.47 -14.49 -15.37
CA ASP A 120 -2.28 -14.09 -14.62
C ASP A 120 -1.18 -13.55 -15.53
N GLY A 121 -0.93 -14.16 -16.70
CA GLY A 121 0.02 -13.64 -17.68
C GLY A 121 -0.33 -12.26 -18.23
N LEU A 122 -1.63 -11.98 -18.43
CA LEU A 122 -2.10 -10.64 -18.85
C LEU A 122 -1.87 -9.61 -17.73
N TYR A 123 -2.13 -9.99 -16.49
CA TYR A 123 -1.93 -9.11 -15.34
C TYR A 123 -0.45 -8.83 -15.05
N GLU A 124 0.42 -9.83 -15.23
CA GLU A 124 1.88 -9.63 -15.19
C GLU A 124 2.36 -8.61 -16.21
N ASP A 125 1.84 -8.68 -17.44
CA ASP A 125 2.17 -7.70 -18.48
C ASP A 125 1.68 -6.28 -18.14
N MET A 126 0.53 -6.16 -17.48
CA MET A 126 0.02 -4.88 -16.96
C MET A 126 0.96 -4.33 -15.86
N TYR A 127 1.44 -5.20 -14.97
CA TYR A 127 2.39 -4.81 -13.92
C TYR A 127 3.72 -4.33 -14.52
N LYS A 128 4.27 -5.06 -15.50
CA LYS A 128 5.51 -4.67 -16.21
C LYS A 128 5.38 -3.32 -16.92
N GLU A 129 4.18 -2.97 -17.35
CA GLU A 129 3.92 -1.70 -18.04
C GLU A 129 3.76 -0.52 -17.05
N ILE A 130 3.02 -0.71 -15.95
CA ILE A 130 2.61 0.39 -15.07
C ILE A 130 3.61 0.62 -13.95
N LEU A 131 4.11 -0.42 -13.26
CA LEU A 131 4.95 -0.25 -12.08
C LEU A 131 6.21 0.60 -12.35
N PRO A 132 6.92 0.45 -13.50
CA PRO A 132 8.08 1.30 -13.79
C PRO A 132 7.78 2.79 -13.91
N GLN A 133 6.52 3.16 -14.10
CA GLN A 133 6.08 4.55 -14.22
C GLN A 133 5.65 5.17 -12.88
N CYS A 134 5.56 4.38 -11.81
CA CYS A 134 5.05 4.81 -10.52
C CYS A 134 6.15 5.35 -9.62
N ASP A 135 5.83 6.43 -8.92
CA ASP A 135 6.71 7.04 -7.91
C ASP A 135 6.64 6.28 -6.58
N VAL A 136 5.48 5.65 -6.28
CA VAL A 136 5.29 4.78 -5.11
C VAL A 136 4.48 3.56 -5.51
N ILE A 137 4.84 2.41 -4.95
CA ILE A 137 4.11 1.14 -5.10
C ILE A 137 3.75 0.64 -3.71
N VAL A 138 2.46 0.45 -3.46
CA VAL A 138 1.95 -0.09 -2.19
C VAL A 138 1.43 -1.50 -2.44
N TYR A 139 2.17 -2.50 -1.95
CA TYR A 139 1.73 -3.90 -1.98
C TYR A 139 1.00 -4.24 -0.69
N ILE A 140 -0.32 -4.47 -0.78
CA ILE A 140 -1.15 -4.71 0.39
C ILE A 140 -1.30 -6.20 0.68
N ILE A 141 -0.99 -6.61 1.91
CA ILE A 141 -1.16 -7.96 2.46
C ILE A 141 -2.20 -7.89 3.58
N LYS A 142 -3.02 -8.91 3.71
CA LYS A 142 -3.96 -9.07 4.84
C LYS A 142 -3.24 -9.71 6.03
N ALA A 143 -3.23 -9.05 7.20
CA ALA A 143 -2.52 -9.51 8.39
C ALA A 143 -2.91 -10.93 8.85
N ASN A 144 -4.19 -11.28 8.74
CA ASN A 144 -4.71 -12.60 9.09
C ASN A 144 -4.81 -13.56 7.90
N SER A 145 -4.08 -13.29 6.79
CA SER A 145 -4.05 -14.19 5.63
C SER A 145 -3.51 -15.56 6.01
N ARG A 146 -4.22 -16.60 5.55
CA ARG A 146 -3.71 -17.99 5.60
C ARG A 146 -2.75 -18.28 4.45
N ASN A 147 -2.75 -17.45 3.43
CA ASN A 147 -2.02 -17.64 2.16
C ASN A 147 -0.91 -16.60 1.95
N ILE A 148 -0.23 -16.18 3.00
CA ILE A 148 0.91 -15.25 2.89
C ILE A 148 2.00 -15.78 1.94
N GLY A 149 2.08 -17.10 1.74
CA GLY A 149 2.98 -17.72 0.77
C GLY A 149 2.69 -17.33 -0.67
N ASP A 150 1.43 -17.09 -1.03
CA ASP A 150 1.06 -16.60 -2.36
C ASP A 150 1.49 -15.13 -2.54
N ASP A 151 1.34 -14.30 -1.51
CA ASP A 151 1.85 -12.92 -1.52
C ASP A 151 3.37 -12.89 -1.65
N CYS A 152 4.07 -13.75 -0.90
CA CYS A 152 5.53 -13.90 -1.03
C CYS A 152 5.94 -14.31 -2.45
N ARG A 153 5.21 -15.23 -3.09
CA ARG A 153 5.49 -15.64 -4.45
C ARG A 153 5.28 -14.51 -5.46
N ILE A 154 4.18 -13.76 -5.35
CA ILE A 154 3.93 -12.59 -6.21
C ILE A 154 5.03 -11.55 -6.05
N LEU A 155 5.39 -11.24 -4.81
CA LEU A 155 6.46 -10.29 -4.51
C LEU A 155 7.80 -10.76 -5.11
N LYS A 156 8.17 -12.02 -4.91
CA LYS A 156 9.45 -12.61 -5.33
C LYS A 156 9.57 -12.77 -6.84
N ASP A 157 8.51 -13.29 -7.47
CA ASP A 157 8.57 -13.74 -8.86
C ASP A 157 8.15 -12.62 -9.85
N ILE A 158 7.38 -11.61 -9.38
CA ILE A 158 6.80 -10.59 -10.26
C ILE A 158 7.20 -9.18 -9.82
N VAL A 159 6.83 -8.75 -8.62
CA VAL A 159 6.93 -7.33 -8.22
C VAL A 159 8.37 -6.90 -8.01
N LEU A 160 9.14 -7.62 -7.20
CA LEU A 160 10.54 -7.27 -6.93
C LEU A 160 11.42 -7.29 -8.18
N PRO A 161 11.32 -8.30 -9.09
CA PRO A 161 12.08 -8.27 -10.33
C PRO A 161 11.80 -7.03 -11.19
N ILE A 162 10.52 -6.59 -11.27
CA ILE A 162 10.16 -5.38 -12.00
C ILE A 162 10.76 -4.15 -11.32
N CYS A 163 10.62 -4.04 -10.00
CA CYS A 163 11.13 -2.92 -9.22
C CYS A 163 12.65 -2.81 -9.28
N ASN A 164 13.36 -3.93 -9.20
CA ASN A 164 14.83 -3.99 -9.31
C ASN A 164 15.30 -3.61 -10.72
N ALA A 165 14.66 -4.14 -11.76
CA ALA A 165 15.01 -3.83 -13.15
C ALA A 165 14.78 -2.35 -13.49
N SER A 166 13.83 -1.71 -12.84
CA SER A 166 13.46 -0.30 -13.06
C SER A 166 14.10 0.66 -12.05
N ALA A 167 14.93 0.16 -11.12
CA ALA A 167 15.56 0.92 -10.04
C ALA A 167 14.58 1.69 -9.13
N ILE A 168 13.37 1.16 -8.94
CA ILE A 168 12.30 1.74 -8.10
C ILE A 168 11.99 0.91 -6.85
N LYS A 169 12.85 -0.01 -6.48
CA LYS A 169 12.66 -0.88 -5.30
C LYS A 169 12.49 -0.08 -4.00
N GLU A 170 13.20 1.01 -3.86
CA GLU A 170 13.11 1.87 -2.68
C GLU A 170 11.71 2.53 -2.54
N ASN A 171 10.94 2.56 -3.62
CA ASN A 171 9.59 3.10 -3.68
C ASN A 171 8.51 2.03 -3.38
N LEU A 172 8.89 0.77 -3.18
CA LEU A 172 7.98 -0.33 -2.86
C LEU A 172 7.77 -0.41 -1.34
N ILE A 173 6.51 -0.36 -0.91
CA ILE A 173 6.08 -0.53 0.48
C ILE A 173 5.23 -1.79 0.57
N ILE A 174 5.53 -2.68 1.52
CA ILE A 174 4.65 -3.77 1.92
C ILE A 174 3.75 -3.27 3.05
N ALA A 175 2.46 -3.15 2.78
CA ALA A 175 1.47 -2.62 3.71
C ALA A 175 0.60 -3.76 4.25
N VAL A 176 0.78 -4.15 5.50
CA VAL A 176 0.05 -5.24 6.15
C VAL A 176 -1.20 -4.67 6.83
N ASN A 177 -2.34 -4.82 6.14
CA ASN A 177 -3.64 -4.28 6.56
C ASN A 177 -4.43 -5.25 7.43
N LYS A 178 -5.50 -4.75 8.02
CA LYS A 178 -6.48 -5.51 8.83
C LYS A 178 -5.87 -6.09 10.11
N VAL A 179 -4.94 -5.36 10.75
CA VAL A 179 -4.38 -5.77 12.07
C VAL A 179 -5.46 -5.83 13.15
N ASP A 180 -6.53 -5.05 13.00
CA ASP A 180 -7.73 -5.03 13.84
C ASP A 180 -8.48 -6.38 13.87
N THR A 181 -8.36 -7.17 12.80
CA THR A 181 -9.05 -8.46 12.69
C THR A 181 -8.27 -9.65 13.26
N ILE A 182 -7.06 -9.43 13.79
CA ILE A 182 -6.21 -10.50 14.32
C ILE A 182 -6.87 -11.18 15.52
N GLY A 183 -7.47 -10.42 16.42
CA GLY A 183 -8.19 -10.95 17.59
C GLY A 183 -9.31 -11.90 17.22
N GLN A 184 -10.12 -11.54 16.25
CA GLN A 184 -11.22 -12.38 15.72
C GLN A 184 -10.74 -13.71 15.14
N THR A 185 -9.50 -13.76 14.66
CA THR A 185 -8.89 -14.98 14.11
C THR A 185 -8.31 -15.87 15.21
N VAL A 186 -7.79 -15.28 16.28
CA VAL A 186 -7.14 -15.99 17.40
C VAL A 186 -8.19 -16.55 18.36
N ALA A 187 -9.12 -15.74 18.84
CA ALA A 187 -10.21 -16.13 19.71
C ALA A 187 -11.43 -15.22 19.48
N PRO A 188 -12.36 -15.62 18.58
CA PRO A 188 -13.49 -14.78 18.17
C PRO A 188 -14.43 -14.37 19.30
N GLU A 189 -14.54 -15.20 20.35
CA GLU A 189 -15.44 -14.99 21.49
C GLU A 189 -14.79 -14.22 22.65
N ASP A 190 -13.51 -13.86 22.54
CA ASP A 190 -12.79 -13.20 23.63
C ASP A 190 -12.98 -11.69 23.58
N PRO A 191 -13.74 -11.08 24.51
CA PRO A 191 -14.02 -9.66 24.51
C PRO A 191 -12.77 -8.81 24.81
N GLU A 192 -11.73 -9.40 25.38
CA GLU A 192 -10.47 -8.70 25.66
C GLU A 192 -9.61 -8.50 24.41
N LEU A 193 -9.90 -9.21 23.32
CA LEU A 193 -9.28 -9.04 22.01
C LEU A 193 -10.04 -8.01 21.16
N SER A 194 -10.25 -6.82 21.72
CA SER A 194 -11.08 -5.77 21.15
C SER A 194 -10.27 -4.56 20.72
N TRP A 195 -10.86 -3.79 19.81
CA TRP A 195 -10.38 -2.47 19.44
C TRP A 195 -11.12 -1.43 20.27
N ASP A 196 -10.40 -0.49 20.91
CA ASP A 196 -11.01 0.62 21.62
C ASP A 196 -11.42 1.72 20.61
N PRO A 197 -12.73 1.96 20.42
CA PRO A 197 -13.19 2.93 19.44
C PRO A 197 -12.98 4.40 19.91
N PHE A 198 -12.77 4.63 21.23
CA PHE A 198 -12.60 5.99 21.77
C PHE A 198 -11.14 6.44 21.64
N ASP A 199 -10.21 5.56 22.03
CA ASP A 199 -8.78 5.85 21.98
C ASP A 199 -8.14 5.47 20.62
N ASN A 200 -8.94 4.87 19.74
CA ASN A 200 -8.51 4.38 18.43
C ASN A 200 -7.24 3.50 18.49
N LYS A 201 -7.22 2.58 19.44
CA LYS A 201 -6.09 1.68 19.68
C LYS A 201 -6.55 0.26 20.04
N PRO A 202 -5.72 -0.76 19.82
CA PRO A 202 -6.00 -2.10 20.27
C PRO A 202 -5.93 -2.18 21.80
N SER A 203 -6.72 -3.08 22.41
CA SER A 203 -6.54 -3.51 23.81
C SER A 203 -5.12 -4.08 24.00
N GLU A 204 -4.65 -4.12 25.25
CA GLU A 204 -3.31 -4.66 25.57
C GLU A 204 -3.14 -6.09 25.04
N LYS A 205 -4.15 -6.93 25.25
CA LYS A 205 -4.13 -8.32 24.79
C LYS A 205 -4.14 -8.46 23.26
N LEU A 206 -4.93 -7.63 22.58
CA LEU A 206 -4.93 -7.58 21.11
C LEU A 206 -3.57 -7.06 20.60
N TRP A 207 -2.98 -6.08 21.28
CA TRP A 207 -1.65 -5.56 20.93
C TRP A 207 -0.58 -6.66 20.97
N GLU A 208 -0.58 -7.50 21.99
CA GLU A 208 0.33 -8.67 22.08
C GLU A 208 0.14 -9.62 20.89
N CYS A 209 -1.11 -9.89 20.50
CA CYS A 209 -1.41 -10.70 19.32
C CYS A 209 -0.91 -10.05 18.03
N ILE A 210 -1.05 -8.72 17.90
CA ILE A 210 -0.54 -7.96 16.75
C ILE A 210 0.98 -8.06 16.69
N LEU A 211 1.68 -7.86 17.81
CA LEU A 211 3.14 -7.98 17.89
C LEU A 211 3.63 -9.37 17.48
N LYS A 212 2.99 -10.42 18.01
CA LYS A 212 3.31 -11.81 17.62
C LYS A 212 3.10 -12.02 16.12
N LYS A 213 1.99 -11.56 15.59
CA LYS A 213 1.69 -11.70 14.16
C LYS A 213 2.66 -10.91 13.27
N ARG A 214 3.13 -9.75 13.74
CA ARG A 214 4.20 -9.00 13.05
C ARG A 214 5.47 -9.84 12.94
N ILE A 215 5.88 -10.48 14.03
CA ILE A 215 7.06 -11.36 14.04
C ILE A 215 6.87 -12.50 13.04
N ASP A 216 5.75 -13.22 13.08
CA ASP A 216 5.46 -14.32 12.16
C ASP A 216 5.55 -13.90 10.68
N ILE A 217 5.02 -12.70 10.36
CA ILE A 217 5.05 -12.16 8.99
C ILE A 217 6.48 -11.80 8.59
N TYR A 218 7.24 -11.11 9.47
CA TYR A 218 8.64 -10.79 9.20
C TYR A 218 9.49 -12.04 9.00
N GLU A 219 9.35 -13.05 9.87
CA GLU A 219 10.05 -14.33 9.74
C GLU A 219 9.75 -14.98 8.38
N LYS A 220 8.48 -14.93 7.93
CA LYS A 220 8.10 -15.44 6.63
C LYS A 220 8.75 -14.67 5.48
N LEU A 221 8.72 -13.33 5.51
CA LEU A 221 9.35 -12.49 4.50
C LEU A 221 10.88 -12.69 4.44
N ILE A 222 11.51 -12.84 5.60
CA ILE A 222 12.95 -13.13 5.71
C ILE A 222 13.27 -14.52 5.16
N SER A 223 12.49 -15.55 5.53
CA SER A 223 12.70 -16.92 5.03
C SER A 223 12.58 -17.06 3.51
N GLU A 224 11.81 -16.17 2.88
CA GLU A 224 11.68 -16.09 1.42
C GLU A 224 12.71 -15.15 0.76
N ASN A 225 13.64 -14.58 1.52
CA ASN A 225 14.63 -13.59 1.09
C ASN A 225 14.02 -12.32 0.49
N LEU A 226 12.81 -11.94 0.95
CA LEU A 226 12.12 -10.72 0.49
C LEU A 226 12.55 -9.50 1.29
N VAL A 227 12.87 -9.66 2.59
CA VAL A 227 13.32 -8.60 3.49
C VAL A 227 14.66 -9.01 4.11
N LEU A 228 15.73 -8.27 3.81
CA LEU A 228 17.07 -8.50 4.34
C LEU A 228 17.79 -7.17 4.53
N ILE A 229 18.59 -7.06 5.60
CA ILE A 229 19.28 -5.80 5.94
C ILE A 229 20.46 -5.52 5.01
N ASN A 230 21.18 -6.57 4.58
CA ASN A 230 22.44 -6.46 3.85
C ASN A 230 22.36 -6.94 2.39
N ASP A 231 21.18 -7.16 1.87
CA ASP A 231 20.97 -7.56 0.48
C ASP A 231 20.41 -6.37 -0.31
N LYS A 232 21.17 -5.96 -1.34
CA LYS A 232 20.78 -4.84 -2.21
C LYS A 232 19.53 -5.12 -3.07
N ASP A 233 19.23 -6.39 -3.30
CA ASP A 233 18.09 -6.82 -4.12
C ASP A 233 16.83 -7.11 -3.30
N ALA A 234 16.95 -7.22 -1.97
CA ALA A 234 15.83 -7.38 -1.04
C ALA A 234 15.29 -6.03 -0.52
N LEU A 235 14.10 -6.07 0.07
CA LEU A 235 13.50 -4.94 0.78
C LEU A 235 14.14 -4.75 2.16
N LYS A 236 14.08 -3.54 2.66
CA LYS A 236 14.48 -3.21 4.02
C LYS A 236 13.32 -3.38 4.99
N PRO A 237 13.58 -3.67 6.29
CA PRO A 237 12.50 -3.81 7.29
C PRO A 237 11.57 -2.60 7.39
N GLU A 238 12.08 -1.39 7.19
CA GLU A 238 11.33 -0.13 7.21
C GLU A 238 10.34 0.02 6.05
N GLN A 239 10.45 -0.79 5.00
CA GLN A 239 9.49 -0.84 3.90
C GLN A 239 8.27 -1.72 4.21
N VAL A 240 8.19 -2.29 5.43
CA VAL A 240 7.06 -3.12 5.86
C VAL A 240 6.28 -2.41 6.97
N VAL A 241 5.04 -2.05 6.68
CA VAL A 241 4.15 -1.27 7.58
C VAL A 241 2.95 -2.10 7.98
N PHE A 242 2.54 -2.01 9.26
CA PHE A 242 1.37 -2.71 9.81
C PHE A 242 0.31 -1.69 10.23
N TYR A 243 -0.91 -1.80 9.68
CA TYR A 243 -1.97 -0.79 9.87
C TYR A 243 -3.38 -1.39 9.84
N SER A 244 -4.36 -0.55 10.19
CA SER A 244 -5.78 -0.81 9.93
C SER A 244 -6.37 0.36 9.16
N ALA A 245 -6.88 0.09 7.95
CA ALA A 245 -7.55 1.10 7.15
C ALA A 245 -8.91 1.51 7.74
N ILE A 246 -9.61 0.59 8.43
CA ILE A 246 -10.93 0.85 9.02
C ILE A 246 -10.82 1.78 10.24
N TYR A 247 -9.81 1.59 11.07
CA TYR A 247 -9.57 2.41 12.26
C TYR A 247 -8.56 3.53 12.02
N GLU A 248 -8.12 3.75 10.78
CA GLU A 248 -7.08 4.72 10.42
C GLU A 248 -5.81 4.61 11.29
N TYR A 249 -5.56 3.41 11.83
CA TYR A 249 -4.42 3.14 12.71
C TYR A 249 -3.17 2.96 11.88
N ASN A 250 -2.09 3.67 12.23
CA ASN A 250 -0.81 3.70 11.51
C ASN A 250 -0.94 4.06 10.02
N ILE A 251 -2.04 4.71 9.62
CA ILE A 251 -2.28 5.03 8.20
C ILE A 251 -1.27 6.04 7.67
N GLY A 252 -0.71 6.88 8.51
CA GLY A 252 0.34 7.84 8.15
C GLY A 252 1.71 7.19 7.92
N GLU A 253 1.83 5.86 8.08
CA GLU A 253 3.04 5.08 7.81
C GLU A 253 2.97 4.33 6.47
N VAL A 254 1.77 4.21 5.88
CA VAL A 254 1.54 3.64 4.55
C VAL A 254 1.78 4.71 3.50
#